data_54c958663a8d3c2cc7b1392d7ddd9319
#
_entry.id   54c958663a8d3c2cc7b1392d7ddd9319
#
_cell.length_a   1.000
_cell.length_b   1.000
_cell.length_c   1.000
_cell.angle_alpha   90.00
_cell.angle_beta   90.00
_cell.angle_gamma   90.00
#
_symmetry.space_group_name_H-M   'P 1'
#
loop_
_entity.id
_entity.type
_entity.pdbx_description
1 polymer ?
#
loop_
_entity_poly.entity_id
_entity_poly.type
_entity_poly.pdbx_seq_one_letter_code
_entity_poly.pdbx_strand_id
1 'polypeptide(L)'
;MRTQVGIIGAGPAGLLLSHLLSQKGIDSVIIESRSRFYVEGRVRAGVLEQGTVNLLVDAGLGQRLMKEGMHHHGIEVRAGGESHRIDLDSLTGGRGITVYGQQEVVKDLISIREQQNGEMIFEAQDVEISGIHTEKPKVRFSQAGDQHELECDWIAGCDGFYGVSRN
;
A
#
# COMPACT_ATOMS: atom_id res chain seq x y z
N MET A 1 -5.07 -11.07 20.15
CA MET A 1 -3.92 -11.11 19.21
C MET A 1 -2.91 -10.06 19.64
N ARG A 2 -1.62 -10.20 19.28
CA ARG A 2 -0.58 -9.19 19.51
C ARG A 2 0.39 -9.11 18.34
N THR A 3 0.86 -7.89 18.02
CA THR A 3 1.90 -7.63 17.02
C THR A 3 2.73 -6.40 17.44
N GLN A 4 3.85 -6.14 16.78
CA GLN A 4 4.59 -4.89 16.98
C GLN A 4 3.88 -3.73 16.28
N VAL A 5 3.41 -3.92 15.04
CA VAL A 5 2.74 -2.84 14.29
C VAL A 5 1.39 -3.31 13.76
N GLY A 6 0.30 -2.69 14.23
CA GLY A 6 -1.03 -2.82 13.65
C GLY A 6 -1.20 -1.83 12.49
N ILE A 7 -1.48 -2.31 11.29
CA ILE A 7 -1.63 -1.48 10.08
C ILE A 7 -3.10 -1.47 9.68
N ILE A 8 -3.71 -0.29 9.58
CA ILE A 8 -5.11 -0.16 9.17
C ILE A 8 -5.14 0.24 7.69
N GLY A 9 -5.66 -0.66 6.86
CA GLY A 9 -5.78 -0.52 5.42
C GLY A 9 -4.79 -1.37 4.63
N ALA A 10 -5.30 -2.22 3.72
CA ALA A 10 -4.54 -3.02 2.75
C ALA A 10 -4.41 -2.32 1.39
N GLY A 11 -4.35 -1.01 1.37
CA GLY A 11 -3.94 -0.25 0.19
C GLY A 11 -2.43 -0.35 -0.07
N PRO A 12 -1.92 0.24 -1.16
CA PRO A 12 -0.49 0.16 -1.50
C PRO A 12 0.41 0.69 -0.37
N ALA A 13 -0.02 1.70 0.37
CA ALA A 13 0.74 2.25 1.49
C ALA A 13 0.89 1.25 2.65
N GLY A 14 -0.22 0.65 3.11
CA GLY A 14 -0.18 -0.29 4.23
C GLY A 14 0.53 -1.60 3.87
N LEU A 15 0.29 -2.12 2.68
CA LEU A 15 0.95 -3.32 2.20
C LEU A 15 2.47 -3.11 2.02
N LEU A 16 2.89 -1.99 1.44
CA LEU A 16 4.32 -1.67 1.28
C LEU A 16 4.99 -1.44 2.64
N LEU A 17 4.35 -0.72 3.55
CA LEU A 17 4.84 -0.54 4.91
C LEU A 17 5.05 -1.89 5.60
N SER A 18 4.06 -2.78 5.55
CA SER A 18 4.16 -4.12 6.13
C SER A 18 5.32 -4.93 5.54
N HIS A 19 5.52 -4.85 4.22
CA HIS A 19 6.63 -5.52 3.56
C HIS A 19 8.00 -4.97 4.00
N LEU A 20 8.15 -3.66 4.06
CA LEU A 20 9.39 -3.02 4.52
C LEU A 20 9.70 -3.32 5.99
N LEU A 21 8.68 -3.38 6.85
CA LEU A 21 8.82 -3.80 8.24
C LEU A 21 9.29 -5.26 8.35
N SER A 22 8.69 -6.16 7.58
CA SER A 22 9.07 -7.57 7.53
C SER A 22 10.54 -7.76 7.13
N GLN A 23 11.05 -6.98 6.16
CA GLN A 23 12.48 -6.99 5.79
C GLN A 23 13.42 -6.56 6.93
N LYS A 24 12.89 -5.87 7.93
CA LYS A 24 13.62 -5.46 9.15
C LYS A 24 13.36 -6.37 10.35
N GLY A 25 12.64 -7.48 10.16
CA GLY A 25 12.29 -8.39 11.25
C GLY A 25 11.26 -7.81 12.22
N ILE A 26 10.45 -6.84 11.78
CA ILE A 26 9.39 -6.22 12.58
C ILE A 26 8.06 -6.84 12.16
N ASP A 27 7.38 -7.45 13.13
CA ASP A 27 6.09 -8.09 12.91
C ASP A 27 4.96 -7.07 12.74
N SER A 28 4.08 -7.34 11.80
CA SER A 28 2.92 -6.50 11.54
C SER A 28 1.69 -7.33 11.17
N VAL A 29 0.50 -6.80 11.51
CA VAL A 29 -0.79 -7.33 11.09
C VAL A 29 -1.53 -6.25 10.34
N ILE A 30 -2.05 -6.57 9.15
CA ILE A 30 -2.85 -5.65 8.35
C ILE A 30 -4.33 -5.93 8.60
N ILE A 31 -5.11 -4.88 8.89
CA ILE A 31 -6.56 -4.91 9.09
C ILE A 31 -7.21 -4.11 7.96
N GLU A 32 -8.06 -4.77 7.16
CA GLU A 32 -8.73 -4.19 6.00
C GLU A 32 -10.24 -4.42 6.06
N SER A 33 -11.02 -3.38 5.85
CA SER A 33 -12.48 -3.44 5.90
C SER A 33 -13.13 -4.10 4.67
N ARG A 34 -12.42 -4.13 3.55
CA ARG A 34 -12.92 -4.72 2.30
C ARG A 34 -12.45 -6.14 2.14
N SER A 35 -13.13 -6.87 1.24
CA SER A 35 -12.67 -8.20 0.86
C SER A 35 -11.36 -8.12 0.06
N ARG A 36 -10.57 -9.18 0.11
CA ARG A 36 -9.37 -9.33 -0.71
C ARG A 36 -9.67 -9.10 -2.20
N PHE A 37 -10.73 -9.73 -2.70
CA PHE A 37 -11.14 -9.58 -4.10
C PHE A 37 -11.36 -8.11 -4.48
N TYR A 38 -12.01 -7.33 -3.62
CA TYR A 38 -12.20 -5.90 -3.85
C TYR A 38 -10.86 -5.14 -3.88
N VAL A 39 -9.97 -5.40 -2.94
CA VAL A 39 -8.66 -4.72 -2.82
C VAL A 39 -7.79 -5.00 -4.06
N GLU A 40 -7.71 -6.26 -4.49
CA GLU A 40 -6.95 -6.67 -5.67
C GLU A 40 -7.57 -6.19 -7.00
N GLY A 41 -8.89 -6.06 -7.04
CA GLY A 41 -9.62 -5.64 -8.24
C GLY A 41 -9.81 -4.13 -8.39
N ARG A 42 -9.48 -3.33 -7.37
CA ARG A 42 -9.75 -1.89 -7.37
C ARG A 42 -8.80 -1.14 -8.28
N VAL A 43 -9.27 -0.80 -9.47
CA VAL A 43 -8.52 0.01 -10.45
C VAL A 43 -8.39 1.45 -9.93
N ARG A 44 -7.16 1.95 -9.91
CA ARG A 44 -6.78 3.33 -9.58
C ARG A 44 -5.74 3.81 -10.60
N ALA A 45 -5.27 5.06 -10.45
CA ALA A 45 -4.17 5.57 -11.25
C ALA A 45 -2.96 4.62 -11.19
N GLY A 46 -2.31 4.41 -12.34
CA GLY A 46 -1.21 3.46 -12.47
C GLY A 46 0.05 4.12 -13.00
N VAL A 47 0.30 5.38 -12.65
CA VAL A 47 1.54 6.08 -13.01
C VAL A 47 2.44 6.13 -11.79
N LEU A 48 3.61 5.51 -11.89
CA LEU A 48 4.63 5.48 -10.87
C LEU A 48 5.76 6.44 -11.24
N GLU A 49 6.14 7.28 -10.29
CA GLU A 49 7.34 8.09 -10.38
C GLU A 49 8.59 7.22 -10.21
N GLN A 50 9.72 7.67 -10.73
CA GLN A 50 10.99 6.92 -10.67
C GLN A 50 11.40 6.55 -9.23
N GLY A 51 11.14 7.43 -8.25
CA GLY A 51 11.41 7.15 -6.84
C GLY A 51 10.61 5.97 -6.31
N THR A 52 9.34 5.86 -6.69
CA THR A 52 8.48 4.72 -6.32
C THR A 52 8.93 3.44 -7.02
N VAL A 53 9.31 3.51 -8.30
CA VAL A 53 9.86 2.36 -9.04
C VAL A 53 11.12 1.84 -8.36
N ASN A 54 12.06 2.72 -8.03
CA ASN A 54 13.30 2.36 -7.35
C ASN A 54 13.02 1.70 -5.98
N LEU A 55 12.11 2.28 -5.19
CA LEU A 55 11.73 1.72 -3.89
C LEU A 55 11.15 0.30 -4.02
N LEU A 56 10.28 0.07 -5.01
CA LEU A 56 9.70 -1.26 -5.25
C LEU A 56 10.77 -2.26 -5.71
N VAL A 57 11.70 -1.83 -6.57
CA VAL A 57 12.83 -2.67 -7.01
C VAL A 57 13.74 -3.02 -5.83
N ASP A 58 14.13 -2.04 -5.03
CA ASP A 58 14.99 -2.22 -3.85
C ASP A 58 14.32 -3.10 -2.79
N ALA A 59 12.99 -3.03 -2.70
CA ALA A 59 12.18 -3.90 -1.84
C ALA A 59 11.97 -5.33 -2.40
N GLY A 60 12.54 -5.67 -3.56
CA GLY A 60 12.43 -7.00 -4.17
C GLY A 60 11.12 -7.24 -4.95
N LEU A 61 10.34 -6.20 -5.21
CA LEU A 61 9.06 -6.24 -5.94
C LEU A 61 9.19 -5.84 -7.42
N GLY A 62 10.43 -5.67 -7.90
CA GLY A 62 10.69 -5.16 -9.24
C GLY A 62 10.42 -6.14 -10.38
N GLN A 63 10.33 -7.45 -10.15
CA GLN A 63 10.34 -8.45 -11.23
C GLN A 63 9.20 -8.28 -12.25
N ARG A 64 7.96 -8.23 -11.80
CA ARG A 64 6.80 -7.99 -12.67
C ARG A 64 6.75 -6.54 -13.15
N LEU A 65 7.02 -5.59 -12.27
CA LEU A 65 7.06 -4.17 -12.60
C LEU A 65 8.01 -3.88 -13.77
N MET A 66 9.22 -4.41 -13.77
CA MET A 66 10.20 -4.20 -14.85
C MET A 66 9.85 -4.95 -16.14
N LYS A 67 9.10 -6.04 -16.05
CA LYS A 67 8.67 -6.83 -17.20
C LYS A 67 7.41 -6.28 -17.88
N GLU A 68 6.45 -5.83 -17.09
CA GLU A 68 5.10 -5.48 -17.55
C GLU A 68 4.84 -3.97 -17.51
N GLY A 69 5.62 -3.21 -16.76
CA GLY A 69 5.52 -1.76 -16.69
C GLY A 69 5.95 -1.09 -17.98
N MET A 70 5.23 -0.05 -18.38
CA MET A 70 5.54 0.73 -19.58
C MET A 70 6.26 2.01 -19.17
N HIS A 71 7.54 2.10 -19.50
CA HIS A 71 8.33 3.30 -19.21
C HIS A 71 8.05 4.40 -20.23
N HIS A 72 7.82 5.63 -19.74
CA HIS A 72 7.60 6.83 -20.55
C HIS A 72 8.60 7.93 -20.18
N HIS A 73 9.28 8.44 -21.20
CA HIS A 73 10.30 9.48 -21.08
C HIS A 73 9.71 10.90 -20.98
N GLY A 74 8.40 11.06 -21.15
CA GLY A 74 7.75 12.36 -21.10
C GLY A 74 6.24 12.26 -21.17
N ILE A 75 5.60 13.40 -21.04
CA ILE A 75 4.14 13.56 -21.14
C ILE A 75 3.80 14.59 -22.21
N GLU A 76 2.61 14.49 -22.77
CA GLU A 76 2.07 15.47 -23.72
C GLU A 76 0.84 16.13 -23.10
N VAL A 77 0.88 17.45 -22.98
CA VAL A 77 -0.25 18.26 -22.52
C VAL A 77 -0.93 18.87 -23.73
N ARG A 78 -2.23 18.65 -23.86
CA ARG A 78 -3.06 19.24 -24.93
C ARG A 78 -4.07 20.21 -24.34
N ALA A 79 -4.02 21.46 -24.77
CA ALA A 79 -4.94 22.49 -24.34
C ALA A 79 -5.15 23.52 -25.46
N GLY A 80 -6.39 24.02 -25.61
CA GLY A 80 -6.70 25.05 -26.59
C GLY A 80 -6.43 24.70 -28.07
N GLY A 81 -6.37 23.39 -28.39
CA GLY A 81 -6.02 22.91 -29.75
C GLY A 81 -4.51 22.80 -30.00
N GLU A 82 -3.70 23.19 -29.06
CA GLU A 82 -2.24 23.05 -29.11
C GLU A 82 -1.76 21.82 -28.31
N SER A 83 -0.61 21.30 -28.71
CA SER A 83 0.05 20.17 -28.05
C SER A 83 1.44 20.60 -27.58
N HIS A 84 1.74 20.33 -26.33
CA HIS A 84 3.02 20.66 -25.71
C HIS A 84 3.62 19.41 -25.06
N ARG A 85 4.75 18.95 -25.58
CA ARG A 85 5.49 17.83 -25.01
C ARG A 85 6.42 18.31 -23.91
N ILE A 86 6.37 17.64 -22.74
CA ILE A 86 7.28 17.81 -21.64
C ILE A 86 8.20 16.60 -21.63
N ASP A 87 9.47 16.80 -21.95
CA ASP A 87 10.50 15.76 -21.94
C ASP A 87 11.06 15.65 -20.52
N LEU A 88 10.57 14.63 -19.79
CA LEU A 88 10.97 14.41 -18.40
C LEU A 88 12.43 14.00 -18.29
N ASP A 89 12.94 13.18 -19.20
CA ASP A 89 14.33 12.71 -19.17
C ASP A 89 15.33 13.87 -19.22
N SER A 90 15.14 14.79 -20.17
CA SER A 90 16.03 15.95 -20.32
C SER A 90 15.94 16.91 -19.14
N LEU A 91 14.74 17.09 -18.58
CA LEU A 91 14.51 18.00 -17.46
C LEU A 91 14.99 17.46 -16.10
N THR A 92 15.05 16.13 -15.94
CA THR A 92 15.31 15.49 -14.64
C THR A 92 16.62 14.71 -14.58
N GLY A 93 17.38 14.68 -15.67
CA GLY A 93 18.60 13.87 -15.78
C GLY A 93 18.32 12.38 -15.93
N GLY A 94 17.30 12.01 -16.72
CA GLY A 94 16.98 10.63 -17.08
C GLY A 94 15.90 9.96 -16.22
N ARG A 95 15.09 10.75 -15.50
CA ARG A 95 13.97 10.21 -14.73
C ARG A 95 12.68 10.33 -15.52
N GLY A 96 12.07 9.18 -15.81
CA GLY A 96 10.75 9.09 -16.45
C GLY A 96 9.64 8.73 -15.48
N ILE A 97 8.54 8.30 -16.04
CA ILE A 97 7.42 7.69 -15.32
C ILE A 97 7.18 6.28 -15.85
N THR A 98 6.68 5.40 -14.99
CA THR A 98 6.32 4.04 -15.40
C THR A 98 4.82 3.82 -15.21
N VAL A 99 4.13 3.45 -16.28
CA VAL A 99 2.73 3.04 -16.19
C VAL A 99 2.68 1.58 -15.78
N TYR A 100 2.22 1.35 -14.55
CA TYR A 100 1.99 0.03 -13.97
C TYR A 100 0.80 0.15 -13.02
N GLY A 101 -0.28 -0.56 -13.28
CA GLY A 101 -1.53 -0.39 -12.55
C GLY A 101 -1.36 -0.54 -11.04
N GLN A 102 -1.95 0.38 -10.27
CA GLN A 102 -1.90 0.31 -8.81
C GLN A 102 -2.39 -1.05 -8.28
N GLN A 103 -3.40 -1.64 -8.92
CA GLN A 103 -3.90 -2.96 -8.57
C GLN A 103 -2.85 -4.07 -8.79
N GLU A 104 -1.93 -3.91 -9.73
CA GLU A 104 -0.84 -4.87 -9.93
C GLU A 104 0.21 -4.77 -8.83
N VAL A 105 0.54 -3.54 -8.41
CA VAL A 105 1.39 -3.31 -7.22
C VAL A 105 0.77 -3.95 -5.97
N VAL A 106 -0.53 -3.79 -5.78
CA VAL A 106 -1.26 -4.38 -4.66
C VAL A 106 -1.22 -5.90 -4.68
N LYS A 107 -1.46 -6.51 -5.85
CA LYS A 107 -1.36 -7.98 -6.02
C LYS A 107 0.03 -8.51 -5.73
N ASP A 108 1.07 -7.81 -6.19
CA ASP A 108 2.46 -8.20 -5.93
C ASP A 108 2.79 -8.14 -4.44
N LEU A 109 2.33 -7.08 -3.75
CA LEU A 109 2.51 -6.90 -2.31
C LEU A 109 1.74 -7.95 -1.48
N ILE A 110 0.50 -8.27 -1.85
CA ILE A 110 -0.28 -9.32 -1.19
C ILE A 110 0.40 -10.67 -1.38
N SER A 111 0.82 -10.99 -2.62
CA SER A 111 1.48 -12.26 -2.93
C SER A 111 2.76 -12.47 -2.11
N ILE A 112 3.63 -11.46 -2.02
CA ILE A 112 4.86 -11.60 -1.23
C ILE A 112 4.57 -11.68 0.28
N ARG A 113 3.56 -10.97 0.75
CA ARG A 113 3.14 -11.03 2.15
C ARG A 113 2.65 -12.43 2.54
N GLU A 114 1.90 -13.09 1.65
CA GLU A 114 1.46 -14.48 1.84
C GLU A 114 2.63 -15.46 1.85
N GLN A 115 3.57 -15.31 0.91
CA GLN A 115 4.78 -16.15 0.86
C GLN A 115 5.60 -16.05 2.16
N GLN A 116 5.54 -14.91 2.84
CA GLN A 116 6.18 -14.67 4.12
C GLN A 116 5.32 -15.08 5.33
N ASN A 117 4.14 -15.68 5.11
CA ASN A 117 3.15 -16.00 6.14
C ASN A 117 2.71 -14.78 6.97
N GLY A 118 2.72 -13.60 6.35
CA GLY A 118 2.32 -12.36 7.01
C GLY A 118 0.81 -12.25 7.16
N GLU A 119 0.35 -11.88 8.34
CA GLU A 119 -1.07 -11.84 8.67
C GLU A 119 -1.75 -10.64 8.03
N MET A 120 -2.85 -10.90 7.30
CA MET A 120 -3.74 -9.91 6.69
C MET A 120 -5.19 -10.31 6.99
N ILE A 121 -5.91 -9.45 7.68
CA ILE A 121 -7.31 -9.66 8.09
C ILE A 121 -8.17 -8.80 7.18
N PHE A 122 -8.89 -9.43 6.27
CA PHE A 122 -9.86 -8.78 5.39
C PHE A 122 -11.27 -8.85 5.97
N GLU A 123 -12.16 -7.97 5.48
CA GLU A 123 -13.55 -7.86 5.90
C GLU A 123 -13.73 -7.51 7.38
N ALA A 124 -12.73 -6.84 7.97
CA ALA A 124 -12.80 -6.31 9.32
C ALA A 124 -13.74 -5.09 9.37
N GLN A 125 -14.83 -5.21 10.10
CA GLN A 125 -15.83 -4.16 10.28
C GLN A 125 -15.68 -3.49 11.64
N ASP A 126 -16.32 -2.34 11.83
CA ASP A 126 -16.38 -1.62 13.11
C ASP A 126 -15.00 -1.41 13.74
N VAL A 127 -14.03 -1.04 12.90
CA VAL A 127 -12.65 -0.85 13.35
C VAL A 127 -12.57 0.37 14.28
N GLU A 128 -12.10 0.14 15.51
CA GLU A 128 -11.90 1.17 16.53
C GLU A 128 -10.47 1.15 17.03
N ILE A 129 -9.87 2.34 17.17
CA ILE A 129 -8.55 2.53 17.72
C ILE A 129 -8.68 3.06 19.14
N SER A 130 -7.91 2.51 20.08
CA SER A 130 -7.89 2.97 21.46
C SER A 130 -6.48 2.89 22.05
N GLY A 131 -6.28 3.62 23.13
CA GLY A 131 -5.01 3.56 23.89
C GLY A 131 -3.79 4.14 23.17
N ILE A 132 -3.97 5.00 22.16
CA ILE A 132 -2.86 5.57 21.35
C ILE A 132 -1.86 6.42 22.16
N HIS A 133 -2.26 6.89 23.35
CA HIS A 133 -1.40 7.64 24.27
C HIS A 133 -0.83 6.78 25.39
N THR A 134 -0.97 5.46 25.29
CA THR A 134 -0.47 4.49 26.27
C THR A 134 0.62 3.61 25.67
N GLU A 135 1.24 2.78 26.48
CA GLU A 135 2.22 1.77 26.01
C GLU A 135 1.55 0.56 25.32
N LYS A 136 0.23 0.52 25.25
CA LYS A 136 -0.54 -0.61 24.75
C LYS A 136 -1.70 -0.14 23.85
N PRO A 137 -1.40 0.47 22.71
CA PRO A 137 -2.44 0.78 21.73
C PRO A 137 -3.13 -0.48 21.24
N LYS A 138 -4.42 -0.35 20.91
CA LYS A 138 -5.27 -1.48 20.54
C LYS A 138 -6.13 -1.13 19.34
N VAL A 139 -6.35 -2.12 18.49
CA VAL A 139 -7.34 -2.07 17.42
C VAL A 139 -8.40 -3.14 17.70
N ARG A 140 -9.65 -2.73 17.80
CA ARG A 140 -10.82 -3.62 17.88
C ARG A 140 -11.52 -3.65 16.56
N PHE A 141 -12.06 -4.80 16.20
CA PHE A 141 -12.82 -4.98 14.98
C PHE A 141 -13.75 -6.20 15.08
N SER A 142 -14.77 -6.24 14.24
CA SER A 142 -15.59 -7.44 14.06
C SER A 142 -15.24 -8.14 12.74
N GLN A 143 -15.21 -9.48 12.75
CA GLN A 143 -15.02 -10.29 11.54
C GLN A 143 -15.93 -11.52 11.62
N ALA A 144 -16.73 -11.75 10.58
CA ALA A 144 -17.70 -12.84 10.52
C ALA A 144 -18.67 -12.91 11.74
N GLY A 145 -18.92 -11.79 12.41
CA GLY A 145 -19.78 -11.68 13.58
C GLY A 145 -19.05 -11.79 14.94
N ASP A 146 -17.79 -12.19 14.94
CA ASP A 146 -16.98 -12.28 16.15
C ASP A 146 -16.21 -10.98 16.41
N GLN A 147 -16.04 -10.63 17.69
CA GLN A 147 -15.26 -9.48 18.12
C GLN A 147 -13.78 -9.88 18.34
N HIS A 148 -12.90 -9.08 17.81
CA HIS A 148 -11.46 -9.27 17.91
C HIS A 148 -10.77 -8.04 18.50
N GLU A 149 -9.66 -8.26 19.20
CA GLU A 149 -8.78 -7.22 19.71
C GLU A 149 -7.33 -7.56 19.33
N LEU A 150 -6.66 -6.60 18.71
CA LEU A 150 -5.22 -6.62 18.40
C LEU A 150 -4.49 -5.60 19.27
N GLU A 151 -3.66 -6.06 20.19
CA GLU A 151 -2.72 -5.23 20.97
C GLU A 151 -1.47 -4.99 20.12
N CYS A 152 -1.01 -3.75 20.07
CA CYS A 152 0.15 -3.34 19.26
C CYS A 152 1.15 -2.56 20.12
N ASP A 153 2.39 -2.44 19.64
CA ASP A 153 3.32 -1.43 20.14
C ASP A 153 3.09 -0.10 19.38
N TRP A 154 2.72 -0.20 18.10
CA TRP A 154 2.44 0.94 17.22
C TRP A 154 1.22 0.68 16.33
N ILE A 155 0.52 1.75 15.97
CA ILE A 155 -0.57 1.69 14.97
C ILE A 155 -0.21 2.61 13.80
N ALA A 156 -0.29 2.09 12.58
CA ALA A 156 -0.10 2.83 11.35
C ALA A 156 -1.42 2.97 10.60
N GLY A 157 -1.93 4.19 10.49
CA GLY A 157 -3.12 4.51 9.69
C GLY A 157 -2.77 4.60 8.21
N CYS A 158 -3.22 3.64 7.41
CA CYS A 158 -3.03 3.57 5.95
C CYS A 158 -4.37 3.43 5.20
N ASP A 159 -5.47 3.79 5.83
CA ASP A 159 -6.87 3.64 5.40
C ASP A 159 -7.39 4.82 4.57
N GLY A 160 -6.52 5.76 4.24
CA GLY A 160 -6.80 6.87 3.34
C GLY A 160 -7.52 8.05 4.01
N PHE A 161 -7.99 8.98 3.19
CA PHE A 161 -8.51 10.26 3.68
C PHE A 161 -9.76 10.12 4.57
N TYR A 162 -10.62 9.14 4.29
CA TYR A 162 -11.86 8.88 5.02
C TYR A 162 -11.73 7.72 6.00
N GLY A 163 -10.52 7.31 6.31
CA GLY A 163 -10.25 6.21 7.22
C GLY A 163 -10.49 6.55 8.68
N VAL A 164 -10.72 5.53 9.48
CA VAL A 164 -10.99 5.65 10.93
C VAL A 164 -9.77 6.13 11.73
N SER A 165 -8.57 5.90 11.20
CA SER A 165 -7.31 6.27 11.86
C SER A 165 -7.04 7.78 11.88
N ARG A 166 -7.90 8.57 11.23
CA ARG A 166 -7.78 10.01 11.13
C ARG A 166 -8.65 10.79 12.13
N ASN A 167 -9.61 10.13 12.75
CA ASN A 167 -10.59 10.73 13.68
C ASN A 167 -10.07 10.81 15.13
#